data_e028c5c858e2eb76f118b1bb6edf6903
#
_entry.id   e028c5c858e2eb76f118b1bb6edf6903
#
_cell.length_a   1.000
_cell.length_b   1.000
_cell.length_c   1.000
_cell.angle_alpha   90.00
_cell.angle_beta   90.00
_cell.angle_gamma   90.00
#
_symmetry.space_group_name_H-M   'P 1'
#
loop_
_entity.id
_entity.type
_entity.pdbx_description
1 polymer ?
#
loop_
_entity_poly.entity_id
_entity_poly.type
_entity_poly.pdbx_seq_one_letter_code
_entity_poly.pdbx_strand_id
1 'polypeptide(L)'
;LLYESDTPESTSPVRVHFATGRVNGYFDATKHISPDGTSRWSELLARAGDKYFDVLSNHVHFTFRAEDFRRYVPDVNKLLAAYDTLGCHEKEFAGLKKYNRWMNNRLYIHTTYREMLYATPYHIGFQESQLPLLLCPDSLKGAHCWGPAHELGHVLQVSPSMKWTGMTEVTNNIQSMEIQRLWGNPSRLHTESRSTNGYNDIYEQAMNVAFVQKRPFAYLSDWFDQLVPFWQLRLYVMDICGKSDFYKDVY
;
A
#
# COMPACT_ATOMS: atom_id res chain seq x y z
N LEU A 1 -17.51 -19.52 3.54
CA LEU A 1 -17.71 -20.54 2.50
C LEU A 1 -16.64 -20.34 1.45
N LEU A 2 -15.68 -21.27 1.38
CA LEU A 2 -14.72 -21.31 0.28
C LEU A 2 -15.28 -22.25 -0.78
N TYR A 3 -15.33 -21.76 -2.00
CA TYR A 3 -15.69 -22.55 -3.17
C TYR A 3 -14.61 -22.33 -4.23
N GLU A 4 -13.97 -23.40 -4.62
CA GLU A 4 -12.90 -23.41 -5.61
C GLU A 4 -13.33 -24.29 -6.78
N SER A 5 -13.13 -23.84 -7.99
CA SER A 5 -13.47 -24.61 -9.20
C SER A 5 -12.43 -24.35 -10.28
N ASP A 6 -11.91 -25.41 -10.86
CA ASP A 6 -11.01 -25.37 -12.01
C ASP A 6 -11.72 -24.98 -13.32
N THR A 7 -13.07 -25.02 -13.31
CA THR A 7 -13.91 -24.69 -14.45
C THR A 7 -15.07 -23.77 -14.05
N PRO A 8 -14.79 -22.51 -13.65
CA PRO A 8 -15.80 -21.61 -13.10
C PRO A 8 -16.96 -21.33 -14.07
N GLU A 9 -16.71 -21.35 -15.37
CA GLU A 9 -17.71 -21.06 -16.41
C GLU A 9 -18.73 -22.20 -16.60
N SER A 10 -18.36 -23.44 -16.27
CA SER A 10 -19.23 -24.63 -16.39
C SER A 10 -19.88 -25.02 -15.06
N THR A 11 -19.59 -24.32 -13.99
CA THR A 11 -20.06 -24.69 -12.65
C THR A 11 -21.42 -24.05 -12.36
N SER A 12 -22.37 -24.84 -11.90
CA SER A 12 -23.68 -24.34 -11.47
C SER A 12 -23.53 -23.35 -10.31
N PRO A 13 -24.26 -22.24 -10.32
CA PRO A 13 -24.17 -21.27 -9.23
C PRO A 13 -24.61 -21.87 -7.91
N VAL A 14 -23.85 -21.59 -6.84
CA VAL A 14 -24.22 -21.97 -5.49
C VAL A 14 -25.25 -20.98 -4.96
N ARG A 15 -26.43 -21.49 -4.60
CA ARG A 15 -27.49 -20.70 -3.98
C ARG A 15 -27.33 -20.76 -2.45
N VAL A 16 -27.12 -19.62 -1.81
CA VAL A 16 -27.06 -19.50 -0.36
C VAL A 16 -28.32 -18.80 0.14
N HIS A 17 -29.00 -19.42 1.10
CA HIS A 17 -30.19 -18.84 1.75
C HIS A 17 -29.80 -18.40 3.18
N PHE A 18 -30.07 -17.14 3.50
CA PHE A 18 -29.95 -16.60 4.86
C PHE A 18 -31.34 -16.55 5.48
N ALA A 19 -31.58 -17.34 6.50
CA ALA A 19 -32.88 -17.40 7.19
C ALA A 19 -33.21 -16.08 7.92
N THR A 20 -32.18 -15.41 8.44
CA THR A 20 -32.30 -14.11 9.12
C THR A 20 -31.08 -13.26 8.80
N GLY A 21 -31.26 -11.93 8.80
CA GLY A 21 -30.17 -10.98 8.60
C GLY A 21 -30.68 -9.63 8.14
N ARG A 22 -29.82 -8.61 8.22
CA ARG A 22 -30.03 -7.31 7.63
C ARG A 22 -29.01 -7.09 6.54
N VAL A 23 -29.43 -6.52 5.42
CA VAL A 23 -28.51 -6.07 4.37
C VAL A 23 -27.96 -4.73 4.78
N ASN A 24 -26.66 -4.66 5.04
CA ASN A 24 -25.98 -3.41 5.38
C ASN A 24 -25.74 -2.52 4.15
N GLY A 25 -25.60 -3.14 2.99
CA GLY A 25 -25.13 -2.47 1.78
C GLY A 25 -23.60 -2.34 1.75
N TYR A 26 -23.12 -1.82 0.65
CA TYR A 26 -21.69 -1.55 0.40
C TYR A 26 -21.57 -0.53 -0.73
N PHE A 27 -20.41 0.06 -0.88
CA PHE A 27 -20.08 0.89 -2.04
C PHE A 27 -19.04 0.18 -2.92
N ASP A 28 -19.33 0.07 -4.20
CA ASP A 28 -18.40 -0.46 -5.21
C ASP A 28 -18.30 0.56 -6.35
N ALA A 29 -17.13 1.17 -6.50
CA ALA A 29 -16.93 2.22 -7.51
C ALA A 29 -17.26 1.73 -8.94
N THR A 30 -17.03 0.45 -9.21
CA THR A 30 -17.32 -0.15 -10.53
C THR A 30 -18.81 -0.30 -10.84
N LYS A 31 -19.68 -0.22 -9.81
CA LYS A 31 -21.13 -0.43 -9.92
C LYS A 31 -21.95 0.81 -9.55
N HIS A 32 -21.41 1.64 -8.66
CA HIS A 32 -22.16 2.73 -8.03
C HIS A 32 -21.67 4.13 -8.45
N ILE A 33 -20.75 4.18 -9.42
CA ILE A 33 -20.38 5.40 -10.14
C ILE A 33 -20.84 5.22 -11.60
N SER A 34 -21.70 6.11 -12.05
CA SER A 34 -22.17 6.12 -13.42
C SER A 34 -21.09 6.66 -14.38
N PRO A 35 -21.19 6.38 -15.70
CA PRO A 35 -20.23 6.89 -16.69
C PRO A 35 -20.10 8.42 -16.73
N ASP A 36 -21.14 9.15 -16.33
CA ASP A 36 -21.13 10.61 -16.18
C ASP A 36 -20.47 11.11 -14.88
N GLY A 37 -19.94 10.18 -14.06
CA GLY A 37 -19.30 10.49 -12.78
C GLY A 37 -20.25 10.62 -11.58
N THR A 38 -21.56 10.46 -11.80
CA THR A 38 -22.54 10.51 -10.70
C THR A 38 -22.33 9.33 -9.75
N SER A 39 -22.12 9.62 -8.46
CA SER A 39 -21.83 8.62 -7.44
C SER A 39 -22.99 8.45 -6.46
N ARG A 40 -23.32 7.20 -6.15
CA ARG A 40 -24.29 6.85 -5.11
C ARG A 40 -23.68 6.78 -3.70
N TRP A 41 -22.47 7.29 -3.52
CA TRP A 41 -21.74 7.24 -2.26
C TRP A 41 -22.54 7.71 -1.06
N SER A 42 -23.01 8.95 -1.09
CA SER A 42 -23.73 9.57 0.03
C SER A 42 -25.02 8.83 0.37
N GLU A 43 -25.77 8.38 -0.65
CA GLU A 43 -26.99 7.61 -0.46
C GLU A 43 -26.72 6.28 0.24
N LEU A 44 -25.75 5.52 -0.25
CA LEU A 44 -25.45 4.18 0.27
C LEU A 44 -24.87 4.25 1.68
N LEU A 45 -23.97 5.20 1.92
CA LEU A 45 -23.37 5.41 3.24
C LEU A 45 -24.41 5.88 4.28
N ALA A 46 -25.36 6.73 3.87
CA ALA A 46 -26.44 7.17 4.77
C ALA A 46 -27.33 5.99 5.20
N ARG A 47 -27.53 5.01 4.32
CA ARG A 47 -28.33 3.79 4.58
C ARG A 47 -27.57 2.70 5.33
N ALA A 48 -26.26 2.84 5.55
CA ALA A 48 -25.48 1.86 6.30
C ALA A 48 -26.02 1.74 7.73
N GLY A 49 -26.58 0.58 8.04
CA GLY A 49 -27.24 0.28 9.32
C GLY A 49 -26.38 -0.49 10.31
N ASP A 50 -25.19 -0.93 9.89
CA ASP A 50 -24.22 -1.62 10.74
C ASP A 50 -23.04 -0.69 11.09
N LYS A 51 -22.24 -1.14 12.06
CA LYS A 51 -21.03 -0.45 12.49
C LYS A 51 -20.01 -0.33 11.36
N TYR A 52 -19.83 -1.38 10.59
CA TYR A 52 -18.83 -1.46 9.51
C TYR A 52 -19.49 -1.32 8.14
N PHE A 53 -18.73 -0.77 7.20
CA PHE A 53 -19.17 -0.57 5.83
C PHE A 53 -18.03 -0.91 4.86
N ASP A 54 -18.38 -1.64 3.79
CA ASP A 54 -17.43 -2.06 2.78
C ASP A 54 -17.39 -1.06 1.63
N VAL A 55 -16.18 -0.69 1.22
CA VAL A 55 -15.91 0.23 0.10
C VAL A 55 -14.90 -0.41 -0.83
N LEU A 56 -15.27 -0.57 -2.09
CA LEU A 56 -14.49 -1.28 -3.09
C LEU A 56 -14.17 -0.39 -4.30
N SER A 57 -12.94 -0.56 -4.81
CA SER A 57 -12.51 -0.05 -6.12
C SER A 57 -11.95 -1.18 -6.98
N ASN A 58 -11.16 -0.85 -8.00
CA ASN A 58 -10.49 -1.85 -8.82
C ASN A 58 -9.40 -2.62 -8.06
N HIS A 59 -8.65 -1.95 -7.18
CA HIS A 59 -7.47 -2.51 -6.54
C HIS A 59 -7.58 -2.62 -5.03
N VAL A 60 -8.55 -1.95 -4.39
CA VAL A 60 -8.69 -1.97 -2.94
C VAL A 60 -10.10 -2.35 -2.48
N HIS A 61 -10.17 -2.93 -1.28
CA HIS A 61 -11.38 -3.22 -0.53
C HIS A 61 -11.17 -2.75 0.91
N PHE A 62 -11.88 -1.72 1.30
CA PHE A 62 -11.88 -1.21 2.66
C PHE A 62 -13.04 -1.76 3.48
N THR A 63 -12.77 -2.13 4.74
CA THR A 63 -13.79 -2.36 5.76
C THR A 63 -13.48 -1.50 6.98
N PHE A 64 -14.09 -0.33 7.05
CA PHE A 64 -13.97 0.59 8.19
C PHE A 64 -15.35 0.87 8.78
N ARG A 65 -15.39 1.54 9.92
CA ARG A 65 -16.68 1.96 10.49
C ARG A 65 -17.34 2.96 9.54
N ALA A 66 -18.66 2.82 9.37
CA ALA A 66 -19.46 3.76 8.58
C ALA A 66 -19.31 5.21 9.06
N GLU A 67 -19.09 5.38 10.38
CA GLU A 67 -18.84 6.69 10.98
C GLU A 67 -17.52 7.32 10.52
N ASP A 68 -16.45 6.52 10.40
CA ASP A 68 -15.15 7.01 9.93
C ASP A 68 -15.23 7.49 8.47
N PHE A 69 -15.95 6.76 7.63
CA PHE A 69 -16.21 7.20 6.26
C PHE A 69 -17.03 8.50 6.23
N ARG A 70 -18.07 8.62 7.05
CA ARG A 70 -18.88 9.86 7.15
C ARG A 70 -18.04 11.05 7.58
N ARG A 71 -17.11 10.83 8.48
CA ARG A 71 -16.29 11.89 9.08
C ARG A 71 -15.11 12.31 8.22
N TYR A 72 -14.43 11.36 7.57
CA TYR A 72 -13.14 11.59 6.96
C TYR A 72 -13.13 11.50 5.42
N VAL A 73 -14.21 11.02 4.79
CA VAL A 73 -14.26 10.77 3.34
C VAL A 73 -15.39 11.59 2.68
N PRO A 74 -15.19 12.88 2.47
CA PRO A 74 -16.17 13.70 1.76
C PRO A 74 -16.27 13.34 0.26
N ASP A 75 -15.17 12.89 -0.33
CA ASP A 75 -15.07 12.48 -1.73
C ASP A 75 -14.41 11.10 -1.85
N VAL A 76 -15.25 10.09 -1.94
CA VAL A 76 -14.79 8.70 -2.07
C VAL A 76 -14.03 8.45 -3.38
N ASN A 77 -14.35 9.18 -4.46
CA ASN A 77 -13.71 8.97 -5.76
C ASN A 77 -12.23 9.35 -5.69
N LYS A 78 -11.92 10.47 -5.02
CA LYS A 78 -10.53 10.90 -4.81
C LYS A 78 -9.76 9.93 -3.93
N LEU A 79 -10.39 9.41 -2.88
CA LEU A 79 -9.75 8.43 -2.01
C LEU A 79 -9.42 7.14 -2.76
N LEU A 80 -10.41 6.58 -3.46
CA LEU A 80 -10.23 5.34 -4.20
C LEU A 80 -9.21 5.49 -5.34
N ALA A 81 -9.22 6.62 -6.06
CA ALA A 81 -8.23 6.90 -7.09
C ALA A 81 -6.81 6.98 -6.53
N ALA A 82 -6.62 7.51 -5.32
CA ALA A 82 -5.30 7.55 -4.68
C ALA A 82 -4.81 6.15 -4.32
N TYR A 83 -5.64 5.33 -3.70
CA TYR A 83 -5.27 3.95 -3.35
C TYR A 83 -5.14 3.03 -4.57
N ASP A 84 -5.97 3.20 -5.59
CA ASP A 84 -5.83 2.46 -6.86
C ASP A 84 -4.51 2.83 -7.55
N THR A 85 -4.12 4.11 -7.52
CA THR A 85 -2.82 4.56 -8.04
C THR A 85 -1.67 3.90 -7.27
N LEU A 86 -1.71 3.92 -5.93
CA LEU A 86 -0.71 3.29 -5.08
C LEU A 86 -0.61 1.79 -5.39
N GLY A 87 -1.73 1.07 -5.31
CA GLY A 87 -1.75 -0.37 -5.52
C GLY A 87 -1.35 -0.80 -6.93
N CYS A 88 -1.77 -0.05 -7.96
CA CYS A 88 -1.40 -0.30 -9.34
C CYS A 88 0.10 -0.07 -9.55
N HIS A 89 0.62 1.07 -9.08
CA HIS A 89 2.01 1.44 -9.27
C HIS A 89 2.98 0.44 -8.61
N GLU A 90 2.71 0.04 -7.37
CA GLU A 90 3.56 -0.93 -6.68
C GLU A 90 3.54 -2.31 -7.36
N LYS A 91 2.36 -2.78 -7.80
CA LYS A 91 2.24 -4.02 -8.58
C LYS A 91 3.03 -3.93 -9.91
N GLU A 92 2.97 -2.80 -10.60
CA GLU A 92 3.75 -2.58 -11.83
C GLU A 92 5.24 -2.49 -11.56
N PHE A 93 5.65 -1.82 -10.48
CA PHE A 93 7.04 -1.70 -10.06
C PHE A 93 7.63 -3.06 -9.64
N ALA A 94 6.83 -3.93 -9.03
CA ALA A 94 7.18 -5.32 -8.74
C ALA A 94 7.15 -6.23 -9.99
N GLY A 95 6.97 -5.70 -11.19
CA GLY A 95 7.04 -6.46 -12.44
C GLY A 95 5.83 -7.34 -12.74
N LEU A 96 4.77 -7.32 -11.95
CA LEU A 96 3.65 -8.25 -12.09
C LEU A 96 2.99 -8.18 -13.46
N LYS A 97 2.89 -6.97 -14.05
CA LYS A 97 2.36 -6.77 -15.40
C LYS A 97 3.33 -7.30 -16.47
N LYS A 98 4.61 -6.98 -16.33
CA LYS A 98 5.66 -7.40 -17.27
C LYS A 98 5.75 -8.92 -17.41
N TYR A 99 5.61 -9.63 -16.30
CA TYR A 99 5.75 -11.08 -16.24
C TYR A 99 4.42 -11.85 -16.28
N ASN A 100 3.31 -11.16 -16.65
CA ASN A 100 1.97 -11.75 -16.70
C ASN A 100 1.55 -12.45 -15.39
N ARG A 101 1.88 -11.81 -14.25
CA ARG A 101 1.57 -12.25 -12.89
C ARG A 101 0.61 -11.29 -12.18
N TRP A 102 -0.16 -10.52 -12.96
CA TRP A 102 -1.07 -9.53 -12.40
C TRP A 102 -2.08 -10.16 -11.47
N MET A 103 -2.15 -9.63 -10.27
CA MET A 103 -3.11 -10.08 -9.26
C MET A 103 -4.38 -9.24 -9.37
N ASN A 104 -5.49 -9.91 -9.70
CA ASN A 104 -6.82 -9.29 -9.77
C ASN A 104 -7.46 -9.11 -8.40
N ASN A 105 -6.92 -9.72 -7.37
CA ASN A 105 -7.41 -9.56 -6.01
C ASN A 105 -7.27 -8.10 -5.55
N ARG A 106 -8.32 -7.60 -4.93
CA ARG A 106 -8.28 -6.32 -4.24
C ARG A 106 -7.44 -6.44 -2.97
N LEU A 107 -6.63 -5.43 -2.71
CA LEU A 107 -5.94 -5.28 -1.45
C LEU A 107 -6.98 -5.04 -0.35
N TYR A 108 -7.08 -5.95 0.60
CA TYR A 108 -8.01 -5.81 1.71
C TYR A 108 -7.39 -5.00 2.83
N ILE A 109 -8.06 -3.90 3.21
CA ILE A 109 -7.61 -2.99 4.27
C ILE A 109 -8.74 -2.80 5.28
N HIS A 110 -8.42 -2.98 6.55
CA HIS A 110 -9.44 -2.89 7.62
C HIS A 110 -8.91 -2.19 8.88
N THR A 111 -9.82 -1.86 9.81
CA THR A 111 -9.44 -1.31 11.11
C THR A 111 -8.76 -2.37 11.98
N THR A 112 -7.64 -2.00 12.60
CA THR A 112 -6.99 -2.76 13.67
C THR A 112 -7.00 -1.98 14.99
N TYR A 113 -6.85 -2.71 16.10
CA TYR A 113 -6.76 -2.15 17.45
C TYR A 113 -5.41 -2.50 18.15
N ARG A 114 -4.51 -3.16 17.42
CA ARG A 114 -3.24 -3.64 17.97
C ARG A 114 -2.08 -2.72 17.62
N GLU A 115 -1.72 -2.70 16.35
CA GLU A 115 -0.56 -1.98 15.84
C GLU A 115 -0.99 -0.76 15.05
N MET A 116 -0.10 0.22 14.89
CA MET A 116 -0.39 1.44 14.16
C MET A 116 -0.77 1.13 12.71
N LEU A 117 0.08 0.37 12.02
CA LEU A 117 -0.16 -0.28 10.73
C LEU A 117 0.50 -1.66 10.75
N TYR A 118 -0.03 -2.59 10.00
CA TYR A 118 0.62 -3.89 9.77
C TYR A 118 0.12 -4.53 8.47
N ALA A 119 0.92 -5.43 7.91
CA ALA A 119 0.51 -6.27 6.80
C ALA A 119 0.63 -7.77 7.13
N THR A 120 -0.23 -8.53 6.48
CA THR A 120 -0.13 -9.98 6.33
C THR A 120 -0.11 -10.30 4.83
N PRO A 121 0.11 -11.56 4.41
CA PRO A 121 -0.03 -11.92 3.00
C PRO A 121 -1.42 -11.65 2.39
N TYR A 122 -2.43 -11.39 3.22
CA TYR A 122 -3.83 -11.34 2.80
C TYR A 122 -4.53 -10.00 3.05
N HIS A 123 -4.03 -9.18 3.96
CA HIS A 123 -4.66 -7.93 4.36
C HIS A 123 -3.70 -6.96 5.04
N ILE A 124 -4.12 -5.71 5.09
CA ILE A 124 -3.45 -4.63 5.82
C ILE A 124 -4.39 -4.12 6.92
N GLY A 125 -3.86 -3.90 8.11
CA GLY A 125 -4.57 -3.27 9.23
C GLY A 125 -4.13 -1.84 9.44
N PHE A 126 -5.09 -0.91 9.54
CA PHE A 126 -4.86 0.48 9.96
C PHE A 126 -5.48 0.71 11.32
N GLN A 127 -4.69 1.23 12.27
CA GLN A 127 -5.23 1.62 13.57
C GLN A 127 -6.20 2.79 13.41
N GLU A 128 -7.27 2.79 14.19
CA GLU A 128 -8.33 3.81 14.13
C GLU A 128 -7.77 5.25 14.19
N SER A 129 -6.75 5.48 15.01
CA SER A 129 -6.08 6.78 15.14
C SER A 129 -5.40 7.28 13.86
N GLN A 130 -5.11 6.40 12.91
CA GLN A 130 -4.49 6.74 11.62
C GLN A 130 -5.50 7.08 10.53
N LEU A 131 -6.77 6.68 10.69
CA LEU A 131 -7.80 6.85 9.67
C LEU A 131 -8.02 8.31 9.25
N PRO A 132 -7.98 9.33 10.15
CA PRO A 132 -8.09 10.73 9.74
C PRO A 132 -7.06 11.17 8.70
N LEU A 133 -5.86 10.60 8.76
CA LEU A 133 -4.74 10.91 7.86
C LEU A 133 -4.80 10.05 6.58
N LEU A 134 -5.13 8.77 6.72
CA LEU A 134 -5.09 7.79 5.65
C LEU A 134 -6.34 7.78 4.78
N LEU A 135 -7.48 8.26 5.29
CA LEU A 135 -8.72 8.44 4.53
C LEU A 135 -8.84 9.83 3.90
N CYS A 136 -7.89 10.72 4.14
CA CYS A 136 -7.80 12.03 3.48
C CYS A 136 -6.84 11.92 2.27
N PRO A 137 -7.33 12.04 1.02
CA PRO A 137 -6.51 11.84 -0.18
C PRO A 137 -5.28 12.74 -0.27
N ASP A 138 -5.41 14.01 0.14
CA ASP A 138 -4.31 14.97 0.10
C ASP A 138 -3.24 14.64 1.15
N SER A 139 -3.67 14.27 2.34
CA SER A 139 -2.79 13.79 3.41
C SER A 139 -2.06 12.49 3.01
N LEU A 140 -2.80 11.54 2.43
CA LEU A 140 -2.25 10.28 1.93
C LEU A 140 -1.20 10.51 0.85
N LYS A 141 -1.48 11.35 -0.15
CA LYS A 141 -0.53 11.65 -1.24
C LYS A 141 0.67 12.49 -0.77
N GLY A 142 0.54 13.20 0.34
CA GLY A 142 1.59 14.00 0.94
C GLY A 142 2.40 13.22 1.98
N ALA A 143 2.41 13.75 3.20
CA ALA A 143 3.27 13.27 4.29
C ALA A 143 2.99 11.83 4.76
N HIS A 144 1.80 11.27 4.46
CA HIS A 144 1.37 9.99 5.01
C HIS A 144 1.35 8.84 3.98
N CYS A 145 1.97 9.02 2.82
CA CYS A 145 2.05 7.98 1.79
C CYS A 145 2.90 6.77 2.22
N TRP A 146 3.89 7.00 3.07
CA TRP A 146 4.87 5.99 3.46
C TRP A 146 4.24 4.75 4.08
N GLY A 147 3.39 4.92 5.09
CA GLY A 147 2.79 3.81 5.82
C GLY A 147 2.02 2.83 4.93
N PRO A 148 0.99 3.27 4.21
CA PRO A 148 0.27 2.40 3.28
C PRO A 148 1.15 1.74 2.22
N ALA A 149 2.14 2.46 1.67
CA ALA A 149 3.10 1.92 0.71
C ALA A 149 4.05 0.88 1.36
N HIS A 150 4.47 1.10 2.59
CA HIS A 150 5.26 0.15 3.38
C HIS A 150 4.52 -1.18 3.59
N GLU A 151 3.25 -1.10 4.00
CA GLU A 151 2.45 -2.30 4.25
C GLU A 151 2.12 -3.05 2.95
N LEU A 152 1.82 -2.34 1.87
CA LEU A 152 1.64 -2.99 0.57
C LEU A 152 2.95 -3.59 0.06
N GLY A 153 4.08 -2.91 0.29
CA GLY A 153 5.40 -3.44 0.02
C GLY A 153 5.62 -4.82 0.66
N HIS A 154 5.18 -5.04 1.90
CA HIS A 154 5.21 -6.35 2.54
C HIS A 154 4.35 -7.40 1.85
N VAL A 155 3.15 -7.02 1.39
CA VAL A 155 2.25 -7.92 0.64
C VAL A 155 2.90 -8.36 -0.68
N LEU A 156 3.67 -7.47 -1.31
CA LEU A 156 4.30 -7.72 -2.62
C LEU A 156 5.71 -8.32 -2.52
N GLN A 157 6.32 -8.36 -1.33
CA GLN A 157 7.63 -8.99 -1.15
C GLN A 157 7.58 -10.49 -1.42
N VAL A 158 8.29 -10.94 -2.44
CA VAL A 158 8.37 -12.36 -2.82
C VAL A 158 9.62 -13.00 -2.23
N SER A 159 9.46 -14.17 -1.61
CA SER A 159 10.58 -14.99 -1.15
C SER A 159 10.93 -16.02 -2.22
N PRO A 160 12.22 -16.24 -2.54
CA PRO A 160 13.41 -15.64 -1.91
C PRO A 160 13.88 -14.32 -2.53
N SER A 161 13.19 -13.80 -3.54
CA SER A 161 13.63 -12.68 -4.37
C SER A 161 14.00 -11.43 -3.55
N MET A 162 13.00 -10.70 -3.03
CA MET A 162 13.24 -9.47 -2.26
C MET A 162 13.03 -9.65 -0.75
N LYS A 163 12.64 -10.83 -0.30
CA LYS A 163 12.38 -11.13 1.11
C LYS A 163 13.35 -12.18 1.63
N TRP A 164 14.57 -11.78 1.98
CA TRP A 164 15.54 -12.65 2.65
C TRP A 164 15.73 -12.24 4.12
N THR A 165 16.40 -13.08 4.87
CA THR A 165 16.61 -12.90 6.31
C THR A 165 17.20 -11.53 6.64
N GLY A 166 16.56 -10.82 7.56
CA GLY A 166 16.97 -9.50 8.03
C GLY A 166 16.60 -8.34 7.11
N MET A 167 15.96 -8.59 5.94
CA MET A 167 15.67 -7.56 4.96
C MET A 167 14.18 -7.24 4.81
N THR A 168 13.34 -7.89 5.61
CA THR A 168 11.87 -7.72 5.50
C THR A 168 11.44 -6.27 5.62
N GLU A 169 12.02 -5.52 6.59
CA GLU A 169 11.73 -4.10 6.83
C GLU A 169 12.59 -3.13 6.00
N VAL A 170 13.40 -3.67 5.10
CA VAL A 170 14.28 -2.86 4.24
C VAL A 170 13.76 -2.84 2.80
N THR A 171 13.59 -4.02 2.20
CA THR A 171 13.27 -4.11 0.78
C THR A 171 11.82 -3.77 0.44
N ASN A 172 10.86 -3.93 1.38
CA ASN A 172 9.53 -3.39 1.24
C ASN A 172 9.53 -1.86 1.09
N ASN A 173 10.47 -1.18 1.74
CA ASN A 173 10.61 0.28 1.71
C ASN A 173 11.15 0.83 0.37
N ILE A 174 11.64 -0.01 -0.53
CA ILE A 174 11.92 0.40 -1.91
C ILE A 174 10.62 0.84 -2.59
N GLN A 175 9.51 0.14 -2.34
CA GLN A 175 8.16 0.50 -2.79
C GLN A 175 7.72 1.84 -2.18
N SER A 176 7.91 2.03 -0.87
CA SER A 176 7.57 3.28 -0.18
C SER A 176 8.32 4.49 -0.76
N MET A 177 9.60 4.32 -1.05
CA MET A 177 10.42 5.35 -1.70
C MET A 177 9.90 5.68 -3.10
N GLU A 178 9.49 4.68 -3.87
CA GLU A 178 8.96 4.89 -5.22
C GLU A 178 7.60 5.60 -5.20
N ILE A 179 6.74 5.31 -4.22
CA ILE A 179 5.47 6.03 -4.02
C ILE A 179 5.71 7.48 -3.58
N GLN A 180 6.67 7.74 -2.68
CA GLN A 180 7.07 9.12 -2.35
C GLN A 180 7.48 9.89 -3.61
N ARG A 181 8.32 9.27 -4.44
CA ARG A 181 8.79 9.86 -5.69
C ARG A 181 7.65 10.09 -6.69
N LEU A 182 6.76 9.11 -6.86
CA LEU A 182 5.60 9.19 -7.74
C LEU A 182 4.73 10.42 -7.42
N TRP A 183 4.54 10.70 -6.16
CA TRP A 183 3.71 11.82 -5.69
C TRP A 183 4.49 13.13 -5.46
N GLY A 184 5.76 13.17 -5.85
CA GLY A 184 6.59 14.38 -5.76
C GLY A 184 6.98 14.78 -4.34
N ASN A 185 6.88 13.85 -3.38
CA ASN A 185 7.30 14.10 -2.01
C ASN A 185 8.83 14.06 -1.89
N PRO A 186 9.43 14.87 -1.01
CA PRO A 186 10.86 14.79 -0.74
C PRO A 186 11.21 13.44 -0.13
N SER A 187 12.39 12.93 -0.49
CA SER A 187 12.87 11.63 -0.03
C SER A 187 13.01 11.59 1.48
N ARG A 188 12.39 10.61 2.14
CA ARG A 188 12.53 10.37 3.57
C ARG A 188 13.98 10.21 4.00
N LEU A 189 14.82 9.62 3.16
CA LEU A 189 16.25 9.45 3.45
C LEU A 189 17.01 10.77 3.60
N HIS A 190 16.47 11.89 3.08
CA HIS A 190 17.00 13.23 3.26
C HIS A 190 16.22 14.10 4.26
N THR A 191 14.96 13.75 4.54
CA THR A 191 14.13 14.59 5.42
C THR A 191 14.10 14.10 6.87
N GLU A 192 14.40 12.83 7.10
CA GLU A 192 14.43 12.28 8.45
C GLU A 192 15.77 12.59 9.12
N SER A 193 15.72 13.43 10.14
CA SER A 193 16.90 13.86 10.89
C SER A 193 17.56 12.72 11.66
N ARG A 194 18.88 12.69 11.65
CA ARG A 194 19.74 11.83 12.45
C ARG A 194 20.61 12.63 13.43
N SER A 195 20.17 13.81 13.83
CA SER A 195 20.90 14.72 14.70
C SER A 195 21.29 14.12 16.05
N THR A 196 20.48 13.20 16.60
CA THR A 196 20.82 12.44 17.82
C THR A 196 22.06 11.57 17.66
N ASN A 197 22.41 11.17 16.44
CA ASN A 197 23.58 10.39 16.08
C ASN A 197 24.71 11.26 15.52
N GLY A 198 24.53 12.57 15.47
CA GLY A 198 25.51 13.54 14.96
C GLY A 198 25.50 13.71 13.44
N TYR A 199 24.42 13.28 12.74
CA TYR A 199 24.27 13.42 11.30
C TYR A 199 23.04 14.25 10.94
N ASN A 200 23.03 14.90 9.78
CA ASN A 200 21.89 15.69 9.33
C ASN A 200 20.71 14.80 8.91
N ASP A 201 20.99 13.75 8.19
CA ASP A 201 19.99 12.85 7.63
C ASP A 201 20.48 11.38 7.56
N ILE A 202 19.62 10.51 7.04
CA ILE A 202 19.91 9.07 6.88
C ILE A 202 21.04 8.84 5.87
N TYR A 203 21.09 9.60 4.79
CA TYR A 203 22.16 9.46 3.80
C TYR A 203 23.52 9.75 4.38
N GLU A 204 23.66 10.86 5.10
CA GLU A 204 24.93 11.24 5.73
C GLU A 204 25.38 10.15 6.71
N GLN A 205 24.47 9.64 7.55
CA GLN A 205 24.77 8.55 8.46
C GLN A 205 25.25 7.30 7.73
N ALA A 206 24.47 6.81 6.75
CA ALA A 206 24.79 5.60 5.99
C ALA A 206 26.12 5.72 5.22
N MET A 207 26.35 6.87 4.56
CA MET A 207 27.58 7.13 3.82
C MET A 207 28.80 7.24 4.75
N ASN A 208 28.65 7.85 5.92
CA ASN A 208 29.72 7.90 6.90
C ASN A 208 30.11 6.50 7.39
N VAL A 209 29.14 5.67 7.75
CA VAL A 209 29.37 4.29 8.19
C VAL A 209 30.05 3.47 7.08
N ALA A 210 29.55 3.56 5.85
CA ALA A 210 30.06 2.76 4.74
C ALA A 210 31.47 3.22 4.26
N PHE A 211 31.67 4.52 4.05
CA PHE A 211 32.86 5.03 3.35
C PHE A 211 33.90 5.64 4.27
N VAL A 212 33.51 6.33 5.33
CA VAL A 212 34.46 6.95 6.25
C VAL A 212 34.92 5.94 7.31
N GLN A 213 33.99 5.25 7.95
CA GLN A 213 34.30 4.23 8.95
C GLN A 213 34.69 2.89 8.30
N LYS A 214 34.45 2.73 6.99
CA LYS A 214 34.74 1.50 6.23
C LYS A 214 34.09 0.25 6.83
N ARG A 215 32.88 0.40 7.36
CA ARG A 215 32.13 -0.70 7.95
C ARG A 215 31.31 -1.43 6.88
N PRO A 216 31.23 -2.76 6.97
CA PRO A 216 30.39 -3.52 6.05
C PRO A 216 28.88 -3.26 6.29
N PHE A 217 28.05 -3.58 5.31
CA PHE A 217 26.59 -3.39 5.34
C PHE A 217 25.93 -3.89 6.64
N ALA A 218 26.39 -5.00 7.18
CA ALA A 218 25.86 -5.57 8.43
C ALA A 218 25.99 -4.65 9.68
N TYR A 219 26.81 -3.59 9.59
CA TYR A 219 26.93 -2.59 10.65
C TYR A 219 25.96 -1.41 10.52
N LEU A 220 25.19 -1.36 9.42
CA LEU A 220 24.06 -0.47 9.30
C LEU A 220 22.92 -1.05 10.16
N SER A 221 22.71 -0.51 11.35
CA SER A 221 21.78 -1.08 12.33
C SER A 221 20.32 -0.64 12.13
N ASP A 222 20.13 0.46 11.42
CA ASP A 222 18.83 1.03 11.13
C ASP A 222 18.33 0.56 9.74
N TRP A 223 17.08 0.21 9.64
CA TRP A 223 16.46 -0.26 8.38
C TRP A 223 16.54 0.78 7.25
N PHE A 224 16.45 2.06 7.59
CA PHE A 224 16.55 3.13 6.61
C PHE A 224 17.98 3.37 6.16
N ASP A 225 18.97 3.21 7.03
CA ASP A 225 20.39 3.22 6.64
C ASP A 225 20.68 2.07 5.67
N GLN A 226 20.10 0.89 5.95
CA GLN A 226 20.21 -0.28 5.08
C GLN A 226 19.47 -0.10 3.75
N LEU A 227 18.43 0.74 3.68
CA LEU A 227 17.70 1.06 2.47
C LEU A 227 18.50 1.92 1.49
N VAL A 228 19.45 2.73 1.99
CA VAL A 228 20.23 3.68 1.17
C VAL A 228 20.88 3.02 -0.06
N PRO A 229 21.65 1.90 0.05
CA PRO A 229 22.28 1.31 -1.12
C PRO A 229 21.27 0.77 -2.15
N PHE A 230 20.12 0.26 -1.73
CA PHE A 230 19.06 -0.19 -2.66
C PHE A 230 18.44 1.00 -3.41
N TRP A 231 18.23 2.11 -2.71
CA TRP A 231 17.72 3.32 -3.35
C TRP A 231 18.75 3.98 -4.27
N GLN A 232 20.03 3.99 -3.90
CA GLN A 232 21.12 4.42 -4.77
C GLN A 232 21.19 3.59 -6.05
N LEU A 233 21.04 2.28 -5.93
CA LEU A 233 21.00 1.36 -7.07
C LEU A 233 19.82 1.69 -7.99
N ARG A 234 18.64 1.98 -7.44
CA ARG A 234 17.46 2.43 -8.19
C ARG A 234 17.76 3.71 -8.98
N LEU A 235 18.28 4.73 -8.30
CA LEU A 235 18.58 6.01 -8.93
C LEU A 235 19.62 5.86 -10.06
N TYR A 236 20.69 5.11 -9.80
CA TYR A 236 21.74 4.92 -10.78
C TYR A 236 21.28 4.09 -11.99
N VAL A 237 20.72 2.92 -11.74
CA VAL A 237 20.37 1.98 -12.82
C VAL A 237 19.16 2.46 -13.62
N MET A 238 18.11 2.90 -12.92
CA MET A 238 16.88 3.28 -13.61
C MET A 238 16.92 4.70 -14.16
N ASP A 239 17.39 5.68 -13.38
CA ASP A 239 17.36 7.09 -13.82
C ASP A 239 18.61 7.48 -14.65
N ILE A 240 19.83 7.08 -14.23
CA ILE A 240 21.06 7.45 -14.92
C ILE A 240 21.35 6.54 -16.13
N CYS A 241 21.24 5.20 -15.93
CA CYS A 241 21.49 4.25 -17.02
C CYS A 241 20.27 3.99 -17.90
N GLY A 242 19.10 4.55 -17.57
CA GLY A 242 17.86 4.41 -18.35
C GLY A 242 17.24 3.02 -18.36
N LYS A 243 17.65 2.13 -17.46
CA LYS A 243 17.10 0.75 -17.36
C LYS A 243 15.86 0.73 -16.48
N SER A 244 14.75 1.25 -16.98
CA SER A 244 13.49 1.45 -16.23
C SER A 244 12.90 0.16 -15.66
N ASP A 245 13.27 -1.01 -16.19
CA ASP A 245 12.73 -2.30 -15.76
C ASP A 245 13.59 -3.01 -14.71
N PHE A 246 14.69 -2.39 -14.27
CA PHE A 246 15.64 -3.04 -13.36
C PHE A 246 14.96 -3.71 -12.16
N TYR A 247 14.17 -2.97 -11.38
CA TYR A 247 13.50 -3.57 -10.22
C TYR A 247 12.37 -4.52 -10.61
N LYS A 248 11.71 -4.35 -11.75
CA LYS A 248 10.74 -5.32 -12.27
C LYS A 248 11.38 -6.69 -12.54
N ASP A 249 12.67 -6.69 -12.88
CA ASP A 249 13.43 -7.91 -13.18
C ASP A 249 14.06 -8.53 -11.92
N VAL A 250 14.12 -7.77 -10.82
CA VAL A 250 14.67 -8.21 -9.53
C VAL A 250 13.58 -8.80 -8.62
N TYR A 251 12.35 -8.24 -8.65
CA TYR A 251 11.22 -8.75 -7.89
C TYR A 251 10.72 -10.09 -8.45
#